data_ecb9e383138a494eb3bb0a2a83943610
#
_entry.id   ecb9e383138a494eb3bb0a2a83943610
#
_cell.length_a   1.000
_cell.length_b   1.000
_cell.length_c   1.000
_cell.angle_alpha   90.00
_cell.angle_beta   90.00
_cell.angle_gamma   90.00
#
_symmetry.space_group_name_H-M   'P 1'
#
loop_
_entity.id
_entity.type
_entity.pdbx_description
1 polymer ?
#
loop_
_entity_poly.entity_id
_entity_poly.type
_entity_poly.pdbx_seq_one_letter_code
_entity_poly.pdbx_strand_id
1 'polypeptide(L)'
;MNLLFLFLFLFQSNTNAFYAEWDSVLQEHVKQGFVDYKGLQNQPENLKQFLEKATNVQKQDFEKWEKKEQLAFYINLYNALTIKLILSEYPVKSIKDIGNFFQGPWSRDVFSLFGNTITLNNLEHDIIRKQFNEPRIHLALVCAAKACPPLR
;
A
#
# COMPACT_ATOMS: atom_id res chain seq x y z
N MET A 1 4.84 19.52 -35.65
CA MET A 1 4.67 18.30 -34.83
C MET A 1 5.07 18.66 -33.42
N ASN A 2 4.08 18.78 -32.52
CA ASN A 2 4.24 19.44 -31.21
C ASN A 2 4.99 18.56 -30.22
N LEU A 3 6.21 18.91 -29.87
CA LEU A 3 7.06 18.28 -28.87
C LEU A 3 6.36 18.16 -27.47
N LEU A 4 5.35 18.99 -27.23
CA LEU A 4 4.56 19.02 -25.99
C LEU A 4 3.67 17.78 -25.81
N PHE A 5 3.21 17.17 -26.92
CA PHE A 5 2.36 15.97 -26.88
C PHE A 5 3.14 14.68 -26.54
N LEU A 6 4.43 14.64 -26.89
CA LEU A 6 5.27 13.47 -26.59
C LEU A 6 5.62 13.38 -25.10
N PHE A 7 5.74 14.53 -24.42
CA PHE A 7 6.06 14.58 -22.98
C PHE A 7 4.89 14.14 -22.09
N LEU A 8 3.65 14.45 -22.50
CA LEU A 8 2.44 14.02 -21.75
C LEU A 8 2.22 12.50 -21.83
N PHE A 9 2.57 11.87 -22.95
CA PHE A 9 2.45 10.40 -23.10
C PHE A 9 3.50 9.62 -22.28
N LEU A 10 4.70 10.17 -22.10
CA LEU A 10 5.76 9.53 -21.31
C LEU A 10 5.49 9.58 -19.80
N PHE A 11 4.78 10.61 -19.31
CA PHE A 11 4.42 10.73 -17.90
C PHE A 11 3.28 9.77 -17.50
N GLN A 12 2.28 9.56 -18.37
CA GLN A 12 1.17 8.62 -18.11
C GLN A 12 1.61 7.17 -18.16
N SER A 13 2.62 6.82 -18.93
CA SER A 13 3.15 5.45 -19.01
C SER A 13 3.99 5.05 -17.77
N ASN A 14 4.60 6.01 -17.07
CA ASN A 14 5.44 5.71 -15.91
C ASN A 14 4.65 5.38 -14.63
N THR A 15 3.49 6.01 -14.42
CA THR A 15 2.64 5.71 -13.24
C THR A 15 2.00 4.33 -13.34
N ASN A 16 1.52 3.93 -14.52
CA ASN A 16 0.98 2.59 -14.74
C ASN A 16 2.05 1.50 -14.55
N ALA A 17 3.29 1.74 -14.98
CA ALA A 17 4.39 0.80 -14.79
C ALA A 17 4.81 0.65 -13.32
N PHE A 18 4.66 1.70 -12.50
CA PHE A 18 5.01 1.63 -11.07
C PHE A 18 4.10 0.68 -10.29
N TYR A 19 2.79 0.68 -10.60
CA TYR A 19 1.79 -0.11 -9.89
C TYR A 19 1.49 -1.47 -10.55
N ALA A 20 2.16 -1.85 -11.63
CA ALA A 20 1.84 -3.05 -12.40
C ALA A 20 1.80 -4.32 -11.53
N GLU A 21 2.76 -4.50 -10.61
CA GLU A 21 2.81 -5.66 -9.72
C GLU A 21 1.71 -5.59 -8.65
N TRP A 22 1.38 -4.39 -8.14
CA TRP A 22 0.29 -4.22 -7.21
C TRP A 22 -1.06 -4.50 -7.88
N ASP A 23 -1.26 -4.03 -9.10
CA ASP A 23 -2.45 -4.32 -9.89
C ASP A 23 -2.60 -5.83 -10.15
N SER A 24 -1.49 -6.53 -10.43
CA SER A 24 -1.48 -8.01 -10.54
C SER A 24 -1.91 -8.68 -9.23
N VAL A 25 -1.39 -8.24 -8.08
CA VAL A 25 -1.82 -8.74 -6.77
C VAL A 25 -3.32 -8.57 -6.58
N LEU A 26 -3.87 -7.39 -6.89
CA LEU A 26 -5.31 -7.12 -6.75
C LEU A 26 -6.15 -7.98 -7.70
N GLN A 27 -5.75 -8.11 -8.95
CA GLN A 27 -6.49 -8.88 -9.96
C GLN A 27 -6.49 -10.38 -9.67
N GLU A 28 -5.36 -10.93 -9.25
CA GLU A 28 -5.16 -12.37 -9.06
C GLU A 28 -5.70 -12.84 -7.70
N HIS A 29 -5.50 -12.06 -6.65
CA HIS A 29 -5.72 -12.48 -5.27
C HIS A 29 -6.84 -11.74 -4.53
N VAL A 30 -7.54 -10.78 -5.16
CA VAL A 30 -8.69 -10.09 -4.53
C VAL A 30 -9.96 -10.37 -5.32
N LYS A 31 -10.94 -11.00 -4.69
CA LYS A 31 -12.25 -11.31 -5.30
C LYS A 31 -13.36 -10.83 -4.38
N GLN A 32 -14.24 -9.99 -4.92
CA GLN A 32 -15.34 -9.40 -4.16
C GLN A 32 -14.90 -8.70 -2.86
N GLY A 33 -13.68 -8.15 -2.85
CA GLY A 33 -13.11 -7.47 -1.69
C GLY A 33 -12.42 -8.38 -0.66
N PHE A 34 -12.40 -9.70 -0.89
CA PHE A 34 -11.70 -10.66 -0.05
C PHE A 34 -10.35 -11.03 -0.66
N VAL A 35 -9.32 -11.10 0.21
CA VAL A 35 -7.96 -11.46 -0.18
C VAL A 35 -7.76 -12.97 -0.05
N ASP A 36 -7.29 -13.62 -1.10
CA ASP A 36 -6.81 -14.99 -1.07
C ASP A 36 -5.38 -15.04 -0.50
N TYR A 37 -5.29 -15.02 0.82
CA TYR A 37 -3.99 -15.06 1.53
C TYR A 37 -3.21 -16.33 1.24
N LYS A 38 -3.86 -17.48 1.06
CA LYS A 38 -3.19 -18.75 0.76
C LYS A 38 -2.57 -18.72 -0.63
N GLY A 39 -3.30 -18.27 -1.63
CA GLY A 39 -2.79 -18.07 -2.98
C GLY A 39 -1.62 -17.09 -3.01
N LEU A 40 -1.77 -15.95 -2.34
CA LEU A 40 -0.73 -14.93 -2.27
C LEU A 40 0.51 -15.37 -1.48
N GLN A 41 0.37 -16.23 -0.46
CA GLN A 41 1.51 -16.85 0.23
C GLN A 41 2.33 -17.74 -0.70
N ASN A 42 1.66 -18.45 -1.62
CA ASN A 42 2.32 -19.31 -2.61
C ASN A 42 2.93 -18.53 -3.78
N GLN A 43 2.44 -17.32 -4.06
CA GLN A 43 2.87 -16.44 -5.16
C GLN A 43 3.12 -15.01 -4.66
N PRO A 44 4.11 -14.78 -3.78
CA PRO A 44 4.32 -13.49 -3.12
C PRO A 44 5.15 -12.49 -3.95
N GLU A 45 5.61 -12.88 -5.14
CA GLU A 45 6.62 -12.17 -5.90
C GLU A 45 6.16 -10.76 -6.28
N ASN A 46 4.95 -10.61 -6.81
CA ASN A 46 4.39 -9.30 -7.20
C ASN A 46 4.26 -8.35 -6.01
N LEU A 47 3.79 -8.85 -4.85
CA LEU A 47 3.73 -8.05 -3.63
C LEU A 47 5.12 -7.60 -3.16
N LYS A 48 6.11 -8.51 -3.18
CA LYS A 48 7.50 -8.19 -2.80
C LYS A 48 8.10 -7.14 -3.73
N GLN A 49 7.93 -7.29 -5.04
CA GLN A 49 8.45 -6.36 -6.04
C GLN A 49 7.83 -4.97 -5.91
N PHE A 50 6.51 -4.88 -5.70
CA PHE A 50 5.87 -3.59 -5.44
C PHE A 50 6.42 -2.92 -4.18
N LEU A 51 6.56 -3.66 -3.08
CA LEU A 51 7.10 -3.11 -1.83
C LEU A 51 8.57 -2.71 -1.95
N GLU A 52 9.37 -3.44 -2.73
CA GLU A 52 10.74 -3.07 -3.04
C GLU A 52 10.81 -1.78 -3.87
N LYS A 53 9.99 -1.66 -4.92
CA LYS A 53 9.86 -0.40 -5.68
C LYS A 53 9.48 0.76 -4.76
N ALA A 54 8.52 0.56 -3.85
CA ALA A 54 8.09 1.59 -2.91
C ALA A 54 9.20 2.01 -1.93
N THR A 55 10.03 1.07 -1.46
CA THR A 55 11.19 1.36 -0.60
C THR A 55 12.22 2.23 -1.33
N ASN A 56 12.39 2.02 -2.64
CA ASN A 56 13.41 2.71 -3.44
C ASN A 56 12.97 4.10 -3.93
N VAL A 57 11.72 4.51 -3.68
CA VAL A 57 11.26 5.86 -4.00
C VAL A 57 12.07 6.87 -3.19
N GLN A 58 12.72 7.79 -3.89
CA GLN A 58 13.47 8.85 -3.23
C GLN A 58 12.53 9.97 -2.78
N LYS A 59 12.71 10.46 -1.54
CA LYS A 59 11.87 11.50 -0.96
C LYS A 59 11.79 12.75 -1.84
N GLN A 60 12.94 13.18 -2.38
CA GLN A 60 13.04 14.35 -3.25
C GLN A 60 12.23 14.22 -4.54
N ASP A 61 12.09 13.00 -5.09
CA ASP A 61 11.30 12.75 -6.30
C ASP A 61 9.83 12.63 -5.95
N PHE A 62 9.51 11.95 -4.85
CA PHE A 62 8.15 11.85 -4.32
C PHE A 62 7.52 13.23 -4.03
N GLU A 63 8.30 14.18 -3.49
CA GLU A 63 7.84 15.53 -3.18
C GLU A 63 7.45 16.33 -4.44
N LYS A 64 7.94 15.93 -5.63
CA LYS A 64 7.58 16.53 -6.93
C LYS A 64 6.27 15.98 -7.50
N TRP A 65 5.77 14.84 -6.99
CA TRP A 65 4.52 14.24 -7.45
C TRP A 65 3.33 15.13 -7.10
N GLU A 66 2.27 15.05 -7.91
CA GLU A 66 1.03 15.73 -7.58
C GLU A 66 0.43 15.18 -6.26
N LYS A 67 -0.30 16.00 -5.52
CA LYS A 67 -0.90 15.61 -4.23
C LYS A 67 -1.79 14.36 -4.33
N LYS A 68 -2.54 14.21 -5.44
CA LYS A 68 -3.35 13.03 -5.69
C LYS A 68 -2.52 11.76 -5.89
N GLU A 69 -1.34 11.89 -6.51
CA GLU A 69 -0.41 10.76 -6.73
C GLU A 69 0.28 10.37 -5.43
N GLN A 70 0.68 11.35 -4.62
CA GLN A 70 1.22 11.11 -3.28
C GLN A 70 0.21 10.37 -2.41
N LEU A 71 -1.07 10.79 -2.43
CA LEU A 71 -2.14 10.14 -1.68
C LEU A 71 -2.39 8.71 -2.17
N ALA A 72 -2.45 8.50 -3.49
CA ALA A 72 -2.62 7.18 -4.09
C ALA A 72 -1.48 6.23 -3.69
N PHE A 73 -0.23 6.72 -3.72
CA PHE A 73 0.93 5.96 -3.26
C PHE A 73 0.80 5.51 -1.81
N TYR A 74 0.46 6.41 -0.90
CA TYR A 74 0.32 6.06 0.51
C TYR A 74 -0.83 5.09 0.78
N ILE A 75 -1.97 5.23 0.08
CA ILE A 75 -3.11 4.30 0.21
C ILE A 75 -2.72 2.90 -0.26
N ASN A 76 -2.11 2.78 -1.43
CA ASN A 76 -1.66 1.49 -1.96
C ASN A 76 -0.59 0.87 -1.08
N LEU A 77 0.37 1.66 -0.59
CA LEU A 77 1.39 1.21 0.33
C LEU A 77 0.78 0.68 1.64
N TYR A 78 -0.18 1.41 2.25
CA TYR A 78 -0.87 0.96 3.46
C TYR A 78 -1.55 -0.40 3.26
N ASN A 79 -2.29 -0.54 2.16
CA ASN A 79 -3.02 -1.77 1.86
C ASN A 79 -2.06 -2.94 1.60
N ALA A 80 -0.98 -2.72 0.85
CA ALA A 80 0.04 -3.74 0.60
C ALA A 80 0.78 -4.16 1.90
N LEU A 81 1.09 -3.20 2.77
CA LEU A 81 1.73 -3.47 4.07
C LEU A 81 0.81 -4.21 5.03
N THR A 82 -0.50 -3.92 5.00
CA THR A 82 -1.50 -4.68 5.77
C THR A 82 -1.53 -6.14 5.33
N ILE A 83 -1.54 -6.41 4.02
CA ILE A 83 -1.46 -7.77 3.48
C ILE A 83 -0.14 -8.43 3.88
N LYS A 84 0.99 -7.75 3.71
CA LYS A 84 2.31 -8.26 4.12
C LYS A 84 2.33 -8.66 5.60
N LEU A 85 1.76 -7.82 6.47
CA LEU A 85 1.70 -8.10 7.91
C LEU A 85 0.89 -9.37 8.20
N ILE A 86 -0.25 -9.57 7.54
CA ILE A 86 -1.04 -10.79 7.71
C ILE A 86 -0.28 -12.00 7.19
N LEU A 87 0.36 -11.91 6.04
CA LEU A 87 1.13 -13.01 5.47
C LEU A 87 2.31 -13.44 6.35
N SER A 88 2.89 -12.53 7.13
CA SER A 88 4.01 -12.86 8.02
C SER A 88 3.63 -13.81 9.16
N GLU A 89 2.35 -13.87 9.53
CA GLU A 89 1.82 -14.70 10.61
C GLU A 89 0.73 -15.69 10.13
N TYR A 90 0.54 -15.77 8.80
CA TYR A 90 -0.51 -16.62 8.22
C TYR A 90 -0.20 -18.13 8.42
N PRO A 91 -1.20 -18.96 8.84
CA PRO A 91 -2.61 -18.63 8.95
C PRO A 91 -2.99 -18.03 10.31
N VAL A 92 -3.73 -16.91 10.28
CA VAL A 92 -4.30 -16.25 11.46
C VAL A 92 -5.81 -16.09 11.32
N LYS A 93 -6.55 -16.13 12.43
CA LYS A 93 -8.01 -15.94 12.42
C LYS A 93 -8.41 -14.48 12.26
N SER A 94 -7.57 -13.57 12.75
CA SER A 94 -7.78 -12.13 12.71
C SER A 94 -6.45 -11.39 12.72
N ILE A 95 -6.37 -10.24 12.05
CA ILE A 95 -5.21 -9.35 12.16
C ILE A 95 -4.95 -8.95 13.63
N LYS A 96 -5.98 -8.91 14.48
CA LYS A 96 -5.87 -8.59 15.89
C LYS A 96 -5.10 -9.64 16.70
N ASP A 97 -4.96 -10.85 16.17
CA ASP A 97 -4.18 -11.93 16.80
C ASP A 97 -2.66 -11.76 16.51
N ILE A 98 -2.30 -10.82 15.64
CA ILE A 98 -0.91 -10.48 15.32
C ILE A 98 -0.40 -9.46 16.34
N GLY A 99 0.73 -9.77 16.96
CA GLY A 99 1.34 -8.92 17.98
C GLY A 99 1.44 -9.60 19.33
N ASN A 100 1.65 -8.81 20.36
CA ASN A 100 1.77 -9.28 21.73
C ASN A 100 1.00 -8.35 22.69
N PHE A 101 1.05 -8.63 23.99
CA PHE A 101 0.36 -7.84 25.00
C PHE A 101 0.71 -6.33 24.99
N PHE A 102 1.92 -5.99 24.56
CA PHE A 102 2.41 -4.61 24.57
C PHE A 102 2.30 -3.90 23.22
N GLN A 103 2.21 -4.64 22.10
CA GLN A 103 2.28 -4.08 20.78
C GLN A 103 1.30 -4.77 19.83
N GLY A 104 0.27 -4.04 19.46
CA GLY A 104 -0.72 -4.49 18.48
C GLY A 104 -0.19 -4.48 17.03
N PRO A 105 -0.94 -5.08 16.10
CA PRO A 105 -0.49 -5.29 14.73
C PRO A 105 -0.15 -3.97 14.01
N TRP A 106 -0.94 -2.94 14.21
CA TRP A 106 -0.75 -1.64 13.54
C TRP A 106 0.41 -0.80 14.08
N SER A 107 0.95 -1.17 15.24
CA SER A 107 2.08 -0.48 15.88
C SER A 107 3.42 -1.20 15.67
N ARG A 108 3.44 -2.30 14.91
CA ARG A 108 4.69 -3.00 14.56
C ARG A 108 5.41 -2.27 13.43
N ASP A 109 6.72 -2.28 13.49
CA ASP A 109 7.59 -1.83 12.40
C ASP A 109 7.41 -2.74 11.18
N VAL A 110 6.91 -2.19 10.09
CA VAL A 110 6.55 -2.99 8.91
C VAL A 110 7.32 -2.62 7.66
N PHE A 111 7.89 -1.41 7.61
CA PHE A 111 8.45 -0.88 6.38
C PHE A 111 9.47 0.24 6.64
N SER A 112 10.42 0.42 5.70
CA SER A 112 11.29 1.59 5.64
C SER A 112 10.83 2.52 4.52
N LEU A 113 10.38 3.71 4.89
CA LEU A 113 9.93 4.74 3.95
C LEU A 113 10.83 5.97 4.07
N PHE A 114 11.46 6.36 2.97
CA PHE A 114 12.39 7.51 2.91
C PHE A 114 13.48 7.45 4.00
N GLY A 115 14.01 6.24 4.27
CA GLY A 115 15.03 6.00 5.28
C GLY A 115 14.52 5.95 6.73
N ASN A 116 13.23 6.08 6.98
CA ASN A 116 12.63 5.96 8.31
C ASN A 116 11.79 4.70 8.43
N THR A 117 11.93 3.99 9.53
CA THR A 117 11.05 2.88 9.86
C THR A 117 9.67 3.41 10.23
N ILE A 118 8.62 2.81 9.66
CA ILE A 118 7.23 3.20 9.89
C ILE A 118 6.34 2.02 10.27
N THR A 119 5.27 2.33 10.99
CA THR A 119 4.17 1.43 11.31
C THR A 119 2.93 1.76 10.47
N LEU A 120 1.94 0.87 10.43
CA LEU A 120 0.65 1.18 9.80
C LEU A 120 -0.04 2.38 10.48
N ASN A 121 0.05 2.50 11.81
CA ASN A 121 -0.46 3.66 12.55
C ASN A 121 0.22 4.96 12.13
N ASN A 122 1.56 4.97 11.99
CA ASN A 122 2.27 6.17 11.50
C ASN A 122 1.82 6.54 10.10
N LEU A 123 1.72 5.55 9.19
CA LEU A 123 1.31 5.81 7.81
C LEU A 123 -0.11 6.38 7.74
N GLU A 124 -1.06 5.81 8.49
CA GLU A 124 -2.44 6.29 8.51
C GLU A 124 -2.60 7.62 9.23
N HIS A 125 -2.19 7.68 10.51
CA HIS A 125 -2.55 8.78 11.40
C HIS A 125 -1.58 9.96 11.32
N ASP A 126 -0.29 9.69 11.13
CA ASP A 126 0.72 10.76 11.14
C ASP A 126 1.01 11.31 9.74
N ILE A 127 0.89 10.47 8.71
CA ILE A 127 1.17 10.86 7.33
C ILE A 127 -0.13 11.16 6.58
N ILE A 128 -0.96 10.14 6.31
CA ILE A 128 -2.10 10.30 5.41
C ILE A 128 -3.11 11.31 5.98
N ARG A 129 -3.60 11.11 7.19
CA ARG A 129 -4.64 11.97 7.79
C ARG A 129 -4.19 13.39 8.09
N LYS A 130 -2.89 13.63 8.34
CA LYS A 130 -2.37 14.96 8.59
C LYS A 130 -2.07 15.74 7.31
N GLN A 131 -1.68 15.05 6.25
CA GLN A 131 -1.23 15.70 5.01
C GLN A 131 -2.33 15.89 3.98
N PHE A 132 -3.42 15.11 4.08
CA PHE A 132 -4.50 15.09 3.09
C PHE A 132 -5.85 15.31 3.75
N ASN A 133 -6.54 16.39 3.35
CA ASN A 133 -7.91 16.67 3.78
C ASN A 133 -8.91 15.98 2.85
N GLU A 134 -8.97 14.64 2.92
CA GLU A 134 -9.80 13.81 2.06
C GLU A 134 -10.63 12.82 2.90
N PRO A 135 -11.92 13.11 3.15
CA PRO A 135 -12.76 12.27 4.01
C PRO A 135 -12.91 10.82 3.52
N ARG A 136 -12.80 10.60 2.20
CA ARG A 136 -12.96 9.26 1.59
C ARG A 136 -11.80 8.31 1.88
N ILE A 137 -10.72 8.78 2.50
CA ILE A 137 -9.58 7.95 2.95
C ILE A 137 -10.08 6.76 3.77
N HIS A 138 -11.07 6.94 4.64
CA HIS A 138 -11.69 5.85 5.40
C HIS A 138 -12.23 4.69 4.58
N LEU A 139 -12.64 4.98 3.34
CA LEU A 139 -13.19 3.97 2.43
C LEU A 139 -12.09 3.27 1.60
N ALA A 140 -10.88 3.80 1.61
CA ALA A 140 -9.77 3.32 0.80
C ALA A 140 -8.70 2.55 1.62
N LEU A 141 -8.60 2.81 2.93
CA LEU A 141 -7.67 2.09 3.81
C LEU A 141 -8.32 0.82 4.36
N VAL A 142 -7.76 -0.32 4.00
CA VAL A 142 -8.28 -1.64 4.41
C VAL A 142 -7.46 -2.17 5.58
N CYS A 143 -8.02 -2.08 6.77
CA CYS A 143 -7.36 -2.53 8.00
C CYS A 143 -7.51 -4.04 8.26
N ALA A 144 -8.08 -4.78 7.33
CA ALA A 144 -8.31 -6.23 7.39
C ALA A 144 -9.14 -6.72 8.59
N ALA A 145 -9.90 -5.84 9.26
CA ALA A 145 -10.88 -6.21 10.27
C ALA A 145 -12.27 -6.36 9.63
N LYS A 146 -13.18 -7.11 10.26
CA LYS A 146 -14.53 -7.39 9.71
C LYS A 146 -15.37 -6.14 9.36
N ALA A 147 -15.10 -5.02 10.00
CA ALA A 147 -15.80 -3.74 9.76
C ALA A 147 -15.08 -2.83 8.75
N CYS A 148 -13.96 -3.26 8.19
CA CYS A 148 -13.23 -2.46 7.20
C CYS A 148 -13.90 -2.52 5.83
N PRO A 149 -13.71 -1.47 5.01
CA PRO A 149 -14.08 -1.51 3.61
C PRO A 149 -13.42 -2.69 2.89
N PRO A 150 -14.08 -3.26 1.87
CA PRO A 150 -13.45 -4.28 1.03
C PRO A 150 -12.29 -3.69 0.23
N LEU A 151 -11.23 -4.45 0.07
CA LEU A 151 -10.13 -4.09 -0.83
C LEU A 151 -10.62 -4.12 -2.28
N ARG A 152 -10.28 -3.09 -3.06
CA ARG A 152 -10.69 -2.95 -4.47
C ARG A 152 -9.50 -2.49 -5.30
#